data_7ada57fe635d4e2327d994ebe1433769
#
_entry.id   7ada57fe635d4e2327d994ebe1433769
#
_cell.length_a   1.000
_cell.length_b   1.000
_cell.length_c   1.000
_cell.angle_alpha   90.00
_cell.angle_beta   90.00
_cell.angle_gamma   90.00
#
_symmetry.space_group_name_H-M   'P 1'
#
loop_
_entity.id
_entity.type
_entity.pdbx_description
1 polymer ?
#
loop_
_entity_poly.entity_id
_entity_poly.type
_entity_poly.pdbx_seq_one_letter_code
_entity_poly.pdbx_strand_id
1 'polypeptide(L)'
;SKIPGAALEFPLTKLGKPVQVRLYLDNALCEATWTNGTQMQTFVHATEPVGWFVFKNLTTELEPVLVTPRYRQEGSSSEASPVSGQDLQRLGYEQGSVIRKDNELVYHQKGYGDFSYDVVVKWERQGNTLYGTWSITSSLSGEQAEEETSTAMLRGLAKDYKAHLDY
;
A
#
# COMPACT_ATOMS: atom_id res chain seq x y z
N SER A 1 21.79 5.62 -3.96
CA SER A 1 21.11 5.54 -2.65
C SER A 1 19.84 4.75 -2.78
N LYS A 2 19.46 3.99 -1.74
CA LYS A 2 18.13 3.36 -1.69
C LYS A 2 17.14 4.40 -1.20
N ILE A 3 16.07 4.63 -1.93
CA ILE A 3 14.96 5.48 -1.54
C ILE A 3 13.83 4.55 -1.07
N PRO A 4 13.23 4.77 0.11
CA PRO A 4 12.04 4.01 0.51
C PRO A 4 10.88 4.34 -0.43
N GLY A 5 10.06 3.35 -0.78
CA GLY A 5 8.90 3.55 -1.66
C GLY A 5 7.85 4.43 -0.99
N ALA A 6 7.09 3.85 -0.11
CA ALA A 6 6.10 4.49 0.76
C ALA A 6 5.68 3.49 1.84
N ALA A 7 4.90 3.93 2.82
CA ALA A 7 4.20 3.04 3.74
C ALA A 7 2.69 3.17 3.53
N LEU A 8 1.99 2.04 3.60
CA LEU A 8 0.54 2.00 3.60
C LEU A 8 0.06 1.78 5.03
N GLU A 9 -0.67 2.76 5.54
CA GLU A 9 -1.17 2.75 6.91
C GLU A 9 -2.70 2.76 6.96
N PHE A 10 -3.25 2.27 8.06
CA PHE A 10 -4.69 2.26 8.31
C PHE A 10 -4.97 2.86 9.68
N PRO A 11 -5.91 3.82 9.80
CA PRO A 11 -6.31 4.42 11.07
C PRO A 11 -7.20 3.45 11.87
N LEU A 12 -6.59 2.45 12.51
CA LEU A 12 -7.28 1.36 13.20
C LEU A 12 -7.81 1.72 14.59
N THR A 13 -7.75 2.98 15.02
CA THR A 13 -8.16 3.42 16.37
C THR A 13 -9.59 3.02 16.73
N LYS A 14 -10.51 3.03 15.75
CA LYS A 14 -11.91 2.62 15.92
C LYS A 14 -12.09 1.10 16.09
N LEU A 15 -11.12 0.29 15.69
CA LEU A 15 -11.13 -1.16 15.86
C LEU A 15 -10.48 -1.60 17.18
N GLY A 16 -9.68 -0.73 17.81
CA GLY A 16 -8.87 -1.05 18.98
C GLY A 16 -7.66 -1.91 18.64
N LYS A 17 -7.21 -2.70 19.63
CA LYS A 17 -6.08 -3.62 19.43
C LYS A 17 -6.56 -4.95 18.86
N PRO A 18 -5.84 -5.58 17.94
CA PRO A 18 -6.16 -6.93 17.50
C PRO A 18 -5.98 -7.93 18.64
N VAL A 19 -6.82 -8.94 18.69
CA VAL A 19 -6.72 -10.02 19.67
C VAL A 19 -5.83 -11.15 19.20
N GLN A 20 -5.63 -11.27 17.89
CA GLN A 20 -4.75 -12.26 17.29
C GLN A 20 -4.17 -11.71 15.99
N VAL A 21 -2.87 -12.02 15.76
CA VAL A 21 -2.21 -11.84 14.47
C VAL A 21 -1.52 -13.17 14.14
N ARG A 22 -1.71 -13.67 12.92
CA ARG A 22 -1.16 -14.93 12.46
C ARG A 22 -0.58 -14.77 11.06
N LEU A 23 0.61 -15.32 10.85
CA LEU A 23 1.23 -15.48 9.53
C LEU A 23 1.18 -16.96 9.16
N TYR A 24 0.57 -17.27 8.03
CA TYR A 24 0.56 -18.60 7.42
C TYR A 24 1.76 -18.70 6.47
N LEU A 25 2.67 -19.63 6.74
CA LEU A 25 3.93 -19.73 5.99
C LEU A 25 3.80 -20.48 4.67
N ASP A 26 2.74 -21.26 4.52
CA ASP A 26 2.43 -22.03 3.31
C ASP A 26 1.97 -21.17 2.14
N ASN A 27 1.27 -20.06 2.43
CA ASN A 27 0.75 -19.15 1.42
C ASN A 27 1.07 -17.67 1.70
N ALA A 28 1.96 -17.39 2.65
CA ALA A 28 2.37 -16.05 3.06
C ALA A 28 1.21 -15.09 3.44
N LEU A 29 0.04 -15.65 3.80
CA LEU A 29 -1.10 -14.87 4.25
C LEU A 29 -0.89 -14.40 5.70
N CYS A 30 -0.98 -13.09 5.92
CA CYS A 30 -1.06 -12.52 7.26
C CYS A 30 -2.52 -12.18 7.59
N GLU A 31 -2.99 -12.61 8.75
CA GLU A 31 -4.34 -12.38 9.23
C GLU A 31 -4.32 -11.73 10.62
N ALA A 32 -5.14 -10.69 10.82
CA ALA A 32 -5.38 -10.07 12.10
C ALA A 32 -6.89 -10.09 12.41
N THR A 33 -7.24 -10.33 13.66
CA THR A 33 -8.65 -10.38 14.12
C THR A 33 -8.86 -9.49 15.33
N TRP A 34 -10.03 -8.87 15.41
CA TRP A 34 -10.46 -8.00 16.51
C TRP A 34 -11.65 -8.58 17.28
N THR A 35 -11.85 -8.09 18.50
CA THR A 35 -12.95 -8.55 19.39
C THR A 35 -14.34 -8.31 18.80
N ASN A 36 -14.50 -7.30 17.96
CA ASN A 36 -15.77 -6.98 17.28
C ASN A 36 -16.06 -7.87 16.06
N GLY A 37 -15.22 -8.88 15.80
CA GLY A 37 -15.36 -9.79 14.66
C GLY A 37 -14.74 -9.28 13.35
N THR A 38 -14.18 -8.08 13.33
CA THR A 38 -13.43 -7.60 12.15
C THR A 38 -12.20 -8.48 11.92
N GLN A 39 -11.93 -8.82 10.66
CA GLN A 39 -10.75 -9.56 10.22
C GLN A 39 -10.05 -8.76 9.13
N MET A 40 -8.73 -8.70 9.19
CA MET A 40 -7.88 -8.18 8.13
C MET A 40 -7.05 -9.32 7.56
N GLN A 41 -6.92 -9.38 6.25
CA GLN A 41 -6.04 -10.29 5.53
C GLN A 41 -5.15 -9.49 4.61
N THR A 42 -3.86 -9.83 4.55
CA THR A 42 -2.90 -9.20 3.63
C THR A 42 -1.87 -10.21 3.16
N PHE A 43 -1.48 -10.08 1.90
CA PHE A 43 -0.43 -10.88 1.27
C PHE A 43 0.14 -10.15 0.05
N VAL A 44 1.28 -10.60 -0.46
CA VAL A 44 1.83 -10.18 -1.75
C VAL A 44 1.70 -11.37 -2.69
N HIS A 45 1.21 -11.13 -3.91
CA HIS A 45 1.05 -12.19 -4.90
C HIS A 45 2.41 -12.78 -5.28
N ALA A 46 2.44 -14.10 -5.51
CA ALA A 46 3.69 -14.83 -5.70
C ALA A 46 4.45 -14.43 -6.98
N THR A 47 3.74 -14.10 -8.05
CA THR A 47 4.33 -13.81 -9.38
C THR A 47 3.93 -12.46 -9.95
N GLU A 48 2.81 -11.88 -9.50
CA GLU A 48 2.33 -10.60 -9.97
C GLU A 48 2.79 -9.47 -9.03
N PRO A 49 3.16 -8.29 -9.55
CA PRO A 49 3.68 -7.19 -8.72
C PRO A 49 2.56 -6.46 -7.96
N VAL A 50 1.74 -7.21 -7.23
CA VAL A 50 0.60 -6.68 -6.50
C VAL A 50 0.55 -7.21 -5.07
N GLY A 51 0.29 -6.34 -4.13
CA GLY A 51 -0.05 -6.71 -2.76
C GLY A 51 -1.52 -6.47 -2.47
N TRP A 52 -2.09 -7.23 -1.56
CA TRP A 52 -3.50 -7.20 -1.19
C TRP A 52 -3.70 -6.88 0.28
N PHE A 53 -4.78 -6.17 0.57
CA PHE A 53 -5.37 -6.07 1.90
C PHE A 53 -6.89 -6.19 1.81
N VAL A 54 -7.47 -6.91 2.73
CA VAL A 54 -8.93 -7.07 2.81
C VAL A 54 -9.36 -6.99 4.26
N PHE A 55 -10.34 -6.12 4.54
CA PHE A 55 -11.01 -6.08 5.85
C PHE A 55 -12.42 -6.67 5.70
N LYS A 56 -12.72 -7.71 6.45
CA LYS A 56 -14.03 -8.38 6.51
C LYS A 56 -14.75 -8.00 7.79
N ASN A 57 -16.08 -7.99 7.75
CA ASN A 57 -16.94 -7.61 8.87
C ASN A 57 -16.63 -6.19 9.41
N LEU A 58 -16.25 -5.29 8.50
CA LEU A 58 -15.89 -3.91 8.82
C LEU A 58 -17.15 -3.06 8.95
N THR A 59 -17.45 -2.61 10.16
CA THR A 59 -18.65 -1.81 10.48
C THR A 59 -18.37 -0.30 10.53
N THR A 60 -17.10 0.09 10.45
CA THR A 60 -16.67 1.50 10.48
C THR A 60 -16.13 1.91 9.12
N GLU A 61 -16.11 3.22 8.87
CA GLU A 61 -15.37 3.76 7.74
C GLU A 61 -13.86 3.60 7.99
N LEU A 62 -13.17 3.09 6.97
CA LEU A 62 -11.74 2.88 6.95
C LEU A 62 -11.22 3.17 5.55
N GLU A 63 -10.25 4.06 5.46
CA GLU A 63 -9.54 4.35 4.22
C GLU A 63 -8.04 4.18 4.42
N PRO A 64 -7.30 3.68 3.44
CA PRO A 64 -5.85 3.63 3.50
C PRO A 64 -5.24 5.02 3.46
N VAL A 65 -4.11 5.16 4.14
CA VAL A 65 -3.29 6.37 4.13
C VAL A 65 -1.92 6.00 3.56
N LEU A 66 -1.48 6.73 2.54
CA LEU A 66 -0.16 6.57 1.96
C LEU A 66 0.81 7.54 2.63
N VAL A 67 1.75 7.00 3.39
CA VAL A 67 2.81 7.78 4.05
C VAL A 67 4.03 7.78 3.14
N THR A 68 4.37 8.97 2.63
CA THR A 68 5.46 9.15 1.69
C THR A 68 6.81 9.34 2.40
N PRO A 69 7.93 9.11 1.72
CA PRO A 69 9.25 9.46 2.23
C PRO A 69 9.33 10.95 2.59
N ARG A 70 9.98 11.27 3.70
CA ARG A 70 10.16 12.66 4.11
C ARG A 70 11.05 13.40 3.12
N TYR A 71 10.58 14.53 2.61
CA TYR A 71 11.35 15.40 1.74
C TYR A 71 12.42 16.17 2.51
N ARG A 72 12.06 16.74 3.69
CA ARG A 72 12.96 17.46 4.58
C ARG A 72 12.86 16.88 6.00
N GLN A 73 14.00 16.66 6.62
CA GLN A 73 14.03 16.31 8.03
C GLN A 73 13.98 17.58 8.87
N GLU A 74 12.86 17.79 9.57
CA GLU A 74 12.73 18.86 10.57
C GLU A 74 12.94 18.25 11.97
N GLY A 75 14.01 18.67 12.64
CA GLY A 75 14.32 18.27 14.01
C GLY A 75 14.79 16.82 14.19
N SER A 76 15.11 16.46 15.41
CA SER A 76 15.44 15.09 15.84
C SER A 76 14.17 14.33 16.20
N SER A 77 13.31 13.98 15.25
CA SER A 77 12.18 13.14 15.56
C SER A 77 12.63 11.69 15.73
N SER A 78 12.48 11.16 16.94
CA SER A 78 12.77 9.78 17.31
C SER A 78 11.71 8.78 16.82
N GLU A 79 10.74 9.20 16.03
CA GLU A 79 9.71 8.33 15.50
C GLU A 79 10.28 7.48 14.35
N ALA A 80 10.47 6.21 14.64
CA ALA A 80 10.85 5.21 13.66
C ALA A 80 9.68 4.88 12.72
N SER A 81 9.49 5.70 11.69
CA SER A 81 8.63 5.33 10.56
C SER A 81 9.48 4.57 9.53
N PRO A 82 8.94 3.52 8.89
CA PRO A 82 9.65 2.79 7.83
C PRO A 82 10.16 3.67 6.69
N VAL A 83 9.56 4.86 6.51
CA VAL A 83 9.91 5.84 5.48
C VAL A 83 10.65 7.08 6.02
N SER A 84 10.99 7.11 7.32
CA SER A 84 11.57 8.30 7.99
C SER A 84 13.08 8.45 7.85
N GLY A 85 13.79 7.48 7.34
CA GLY A 85 15.25 7.44 7.42
C GLY A 85 16.01 8.31 6.42
N GLN A 86 15.33 9.01 5.49
CA GLN A 86 16.02 9.67 4.39
C GLN A 86 15.42 11.06 4.10
N ASP A 87 16.26 12.05 4.23
CA ASP A 87 16.01 13.41 3.80
C ASP A 87 16.23 13.48 2.28
N LEU A 88 15.15 13.40 1.49
CA LEU A 88 15.22 13.40 0.03
C LEU A 88 15.84 14.69 -0.51
N GLN A 89 15.58 15.82 0.16
CA GLN A 89 16.17 17.11 -0.23
C GLN A 89 17.71 17.09 -0.09
N ARG A 90 18.21 16.54 1.02
CA ARG A 90 19.65 16.42 1.26
C ARG A 90 20.32 15.48 0.25
N LEU A 91 19.58 14.49 -0.24
CA LEU A 91 20.04 13.57 -1.27
C LEU A 91 19.94 14.14 -2.69
N GLY A 92 19.41 15.35 -2.85
CA GLY A 92 19.28 16.03 -4.14
C GLY A 92 18.10 15.60 -4.98
N TYR A 93 17.09 14.91 -4.39
CA TYR A 93 15.88 14.52 -5.10
C TYR A 93 14.81 15.61 -5.05
N GLU A 94 13.95 15.62 -6.04
CA GLU A 94 12.73 16.44 -6.02
C GLU A 94 11.71 15.90 -5.01
N GLN A 95 10.83 16.76 -4.53
CA GLN A 95 9.72 16.31 -3.69
C GLN A 95 8.74 15.50 -4.54
N GLY A 96 8.41 14.31 -4.08
CA GLY A 96 7.38 13.49 -4.71
C GLY A 96 5.99 14.08 -4.49
N SER A 97 5.05 13.68 -5.33
CA SER A 97 3.67 14.13 -5.31
C SER A 97 2.70 12.99 -5.03
N VAL A 98 1.61 13.29 -4.30
CA VAL A 98 0.50 12.36 -4.09
C VAL A 98 -0.71 12.90 -4.83
N ILE A 99 -1.29 12.07 -5.69
CA ILE A 99 -2.57 12.33 -6.36
C ILE A 99 -3.61 11.43 -5.69
N ARG A 100 -4.72 12.04 -5.26
CA ARG A 100 -5.88 11.33 -4.74
C ARG A 100 -7.03 11.44 -5.75
N LYS A 101 -7.56 10.31 -6.11
CA LYS A 101 -8.84 10.17 -6.83
C LYS A 101 -9.82 9.38 -5.95
N ASP A 102 -11.05 9.19 -6.40
CA ASP A 102 -12.01 8.35 -5.70
C ASP A 102 -11.45 6.94 -5.54
N ASN A 103 -11.24 6.50 -4.29
CA ASN A 103 -10.72 5.17 -3.95
C ASN A 103 -9.37 4.80 -4.59
N GLU A 104 -8.55 5.80 -4.90
CA GLU A 104 -7.21 5.61 -5.44
C GLU A 104 -6.22 6.65 -4.89
N LEU A 105 -5.02 6.21 -4.56
CA LEU A 105 -3.88 7.05 -4.21
C LEU A 105 -2.71 6.68 -5.12
N VAL A 106 -2.06 7.68 -5.69
CA VAL A 106 -0.85 7.51 -6.50
C VAL A 106 0.24 8.42 -5.93
N TYR A 107 1.33 7.83 -5.51
CA TYR A 107 2.54 8.56 -5.15
C TYR A 107 3.55 8.45 -6.27
N HIS A 108 3.98 9.58 -6.82
CA HIS A 108 5.02 9.66 -7.85
C HIS A 108 6.30 10.26 -7.27
N GLN A 109 7.44 9.61 -7.51
CA GLN A 109 8.75 10.06 -7.09
C GLN A 109 9.76 9.96 -8.23
N LYS A 110 10.39 11.07 -8.54
CA LYS A 110 11.57 11.09 -9.41
C LYS A 110 12.82 10.64 -8.64
N GLY A 111 13.59 9.77 -9.26
CA GLY A 111 14.89 9.33 -8.77
C GLY A 111 16.05 10.04 -9.47
N TYR A 112 17.15 9.32 -9.66
CA TYR A 112 18.33 9.85 -10.35
C TYR A 112 18.21 9.68 -11.87
N GLY A 113 18.56 10.73 -12.65
CA GLY A 113 18.42 10.74 -14.10
C GLY A 113 16.95 10.65 -14.51
N ASP A 114 16.65 9.76 -15.44
CA ASP A 114 15.29 9.53 -15.95
C ASP A 114 14.51 8.47 -15.15
N PHE A 115 15.09 7.99 -14.05
CA PHE A 115 14.39 7.03 -13.19
C PHE A 115 13.27 7.70 -12.40
N SER A 116 12.11 7.10 -12.41
CA SER A 116 10.99 7.41 -11.52
C SER A 116 10.27 6.15 -11.09
N TYR A 117 9.48 6.26 -10.04
CA TYR A 117 8.59 5.18 -9.64
C TYR A 117 7.27 5.72 -9.12
N ASP A 118 6.24 4.90 -9.21
CA ASP A 118 4.91 5.16 -8.70
C ASP A 118 4.53 4.08 -7.69
N VAL A 119 3.86 4.50 -6.61
CA VAL A 119 3.18 3.61 -5.68
C VAL A 119 1.70 3.86 -5.83
N VAL A 120 0.96 2.86 -6.30
CA VAL A 120 -0.48 2.94 -6.54
C VAL A 120 -1.21 2.12 -5.48
N VAL A 121 -2.22 2.71 -4.85
CA VAL A 121 -3.12 2.04 -3.91
C VAL A 121 -4.53 2.26 -4.39
N LYS A 122 -5.31 1.19 -4.51
CA LYS A 122 -6.70 1.24 -4.93
C LYS A 122 -7.56 0.37 -4.02
N TRP A 123 -8.77 0.82 -3.73
CA TRP A 123 -9.70 0.07 -2.88
C TRP A 123 -11.14 0.24 -3.31
N GLU A 124 -11.97 -0.70 -2.90
CA GLU A 124 -13.42 -0.63 -3.02
C GLU A 124 -14.09 -1.25 -1.81
N ARG A 125 -15.25 -0.73 -1.46
CA ARG A 125 -16.07 -1.29 -0.40
C ARG A 125 -17.29 -1.98 -0.97
N GLN A 126 -17.49 -3.23 -0.56
CA GLN A 126 -18.66 -4.03 -0.90
C GLN A 126 -19.34 -4.48 0.40
N GLY A 127 -20.40 -3.79 0.79
CA GLY A 127 -21.07 -4.01 2.08
C GLY A 127 -20.10 -3.81 3.27
N ASN A 128 -19.90 -4.82 4.07
CA ASN A 128 -18.98 -4.81 5.20
C ASN A 128 -17.57 -5.34 4.88
N THR A 129 -17.22 -5.41 3.61
CA THR A 129 -15.88 -5.83 3.17
C THR A 129 -15.21 -4.69 2.42
N LEU A 130 -14.00 -4.34 2.83
CA LEU A 130 -13.11 -3.43 2.12
C LEU A 130 -12.02 -4.26 1.44
N TYR A 131 -11.98 -4.24 0.12
CA TYR A 131 -10.90 -4.82 -0.67
C TYR A 131 -9.93 -3.73 -1.10
N GLY A 132 -8.65 -4.02 -1.11
CA GLY A 132 -7.67 -3.11 -1.66
C GLY A 132 -6.42 -3.80 -2.16
N THR A 133 -5.76 -3.13 -3.07
CA THR A 133 -4.50 -3.55 -3.66
C THR A 133 -3.50 -2.41 -3.66
N TRP A 134 -2.25 -2.76 -3.73
CA TRP A 134 -1.16 -1.82 -3.98
C TRP A 134 -0.12 -2.43 -4.92
N SER A 135 0.53 -1.59 -5.69
CA SER A 135 1.68 -1.98 -6.50
C SER A 135 2.72 -0.88 -6.56
N ILE A 136 3.94 -1.25 -6.92
CA ILE A 136 5.04 -0.31 -7.19
C ILE A 136 5.48 -0.56 -8.61
N THR A 137 5.53 0.51 -9.40
CA THR A 137 5.99 0.51 -10.79
C THR A 137 7.19 1.44 -10.95
N SER A 138 7.97 1.28 -12.00
CA SER A 138 9.11 2.16 -12.26
C SER A 138 9.32 2.40 -13.76
N SER A 139 9.94 3.53 -14.10
CA SER A 139 10.26 3.89 -15.48
C SER A 139 11.25 2.95 -16.18
N LEU A 140 11.85 1.98 -15.46
CA LEU A 140 12.80 1.02 -16.05
C LEU A 140 12.13 -0.13 -16.78
N SER A 141 10.85 -0.39 -16.55
CA SER A 141 10.14 -1.55 -17.11
C SER A 141 9.30 -1.23 -18.36
N GLY A 142 9.35 0.03 -18.87
CA GLY A 142 8.60 0.46 -20.05
C GLY A 142 7.40 1.34 -19.72
N GLU A 143 7.53 2.61 -20.01
CA GLU A 143 6.85 3.75 -19.39
C GLU A 143 5.31 3.79 -19.41
N GLN A 144 4.64 3.20 -20.38
CA GLN A 144 3.16 3.25 -20.46
C GLN A 144 2.51 1.93 -20.08
N ALA A 145 3.20 0.82 -20.29
CA ALA A 145 2.66 -0.50 -20.00
C ALA A 145 2.43 -0.73 -18.50
N GLU A 146 3.14 -0.04 -17.64
CA GLU A 146 3.12 -0.26 -16.19
C GLU A 146 1.95 0.42 -15.50
N GLU A 147 1.65 1.67 -15.83
CA GLU A 147 0.46 2.34 -15.30
C GLU A 147 -0.81 1.62 -15.78
N GLU A 148 -0.85 1.22 -17.05
CA GLU A 148 -1.96 0.45 -17.61
C GLU A 148 -2.04 -0.95 -16.99
N THR A 149 -0.90 -1.64 -16.79
CA THR A 149 -0.87 -2.96 -16.17
C THR A 149 -1.29 -2.90 -14.72
N SER A 150 -0.72 -1.99 -13.94
CA SER A 150 -1.13 -1.80 -12.54
C SER A 150 -2.61 -1.45 -12.44
N THR A 151 -3.11 -0.56 -13.29
CA THR A 151 -4.52 -0.19 -13.32
C THR A 151 -5.41 -1.36 -13.74
N ALA A 152 -4.97 -2.18 -14.70
CA ALA A 152 -5.72 -3.36 -15.14
C ALA A 152 -5.76 -4.43 -14.05
N MET A 153 -4.65 -4.68 -13.37
CA MET A 153 -4.56 -5.62 -12.24
C MET A 153 -5.40 -5.17 -11.04
N LEU A 154 -5.63 -3.88 -10.87
CA LEU A 154 -6.43 -3.32 -9.80
C LEU A 154 -7.92 -3.20 -10.13
N ARG A 155 -8.40 -3.79 -11.22
CA ARG A 155 -9.82 -3.87 -11.58
C ARG A 155 -10.46 -5.12 -11.00
N GLY A 156 -11.75 -5.03 -10.68
CA GLY A 156 -12.52 -6.17 -10.21
C GLY A 156 -12.01 -6.75 -8.90
N LEU A 157 -11.61 -5.91 -7.95
CA LEU A 157 -10.89 -6.28 -6.72
C LEU A 157 -11.47 -7.49 -5.99
N ALA A 158 -12.79 -7.57 -5.79
CA ALA A 158 -13.39 -8.69 -5.07
C ALA A 158 -13.24 -10.04 -5.77
N LYS A 159 -13.29 -10.04 -7.12
CA LYS A 159 -13.11 -11.24 -7.94
C LYS A 159 -11.64 -11.66 -7.96
N ASP A 160 -10.75 -10.70 -8.18
CA ASP A 160 -9.32 -10.96 -8.35
C ASP A 160 -8.68 -11.37 -7.02
N TYR A 161 -9.16 -10.86 -5.88
CA TYR A 161 -8.70 -11.26 -4.55
C TYR A 161 -8.71 -12.78 -4.36
N LYS A 162 -9.83 -13.42 -4.67
CA LYS A 162 -9.93 -14.88 -4.49
C LYS A 162 -8.99 -15.63 -5.43
N ALA A 163 -8.92 -15.23 -6.69
CA ALA A 163 -8.05 -15.86 -7.66
C ALA A 163 -6.56 -15.73 -7.28
N HIS A 164 -6.16 -14.58 -6.75
CA HIS A 164 -4.79 -14.34 -6.32
C HIS A 164 -4.44 -15.05 -4.99
N LEU A 165 -5.40 -15.20 -4.09
CA LEU A 165 -5.20 -15.92 -2.82
C LEU A 165 -5.05 -17.43 -3.06
N ASP A 166 -5.76 -17.97 -4.04
CA ASP A 166 -5.79 -19.41 -4.36
C ASP A 166 -4.64 -19.82 -5.32
N TYR A 167 -3.81 -18.85 -5.79
CA TYR A 167 -2.66 -19.10 -6.67
C TYR A 167 -1.50 -19.74 -5.92
#